data_88f023292c1a590cd9e543c4c6d5a2be
#
_entry.id   88f023292c1a590cd9e543c4c6d5a2be
#
_cell.length_a   1.000
_cell.length_b   1.000
_cell.length_c   1.000
_cell.angle_alpha   90.00
_cell.angle_beta   90.00
_cell.angle_gamma   90.00
#
_symmetry.space_group_name_H-M   'P 1'
#
loop_
_entity.id
_entity.type
_entity.pdbx_description
1 polymer ?
#
loop_
_entity_poly.entity_id
_entity_poly.type
_entity_poly.pdbx_seq_one_letter_code
_entity_poly.pdbx_strand_id
1 'polypeptide(L)'
;MGVLSEFESKQFLALHGIAVSRDRLAHCADEAVTAAAEIGGSVAMKLCGPSLAHKSERGLVRLNLATPDAVRSAADDLLAAAVEGDGEVALLVSEMVVGHREFIAGVAHTEQFGAALMLGLGGVLAEAVGEAVFRLLPVSEGDCQDMIDDLGMAALMAPLRGEPAVDRGAVVDTLLSLAQAGEGDGVEAIDVNPLVVQEGMPVAVDALVVMADL
;
A
#
# COMPACT_ATOMS: atom_id res chain seq x y z
N MET A 1 -1.59 -17.29 12.70
CA MET A 1 -1.65 -16.00 11.97
C MET A 1 -0.83 -16.12 10.72
N GLY A 2 -1.47 -16.05 9.56
CA GLY A 2 -0.80 -16.00 8.27
C GLY A 2 -0.65 -14.54 7.83
N VAL A 3 0.55 -14.12 7.44
CA VAL A 3 0.78 -12.80 6.88
C VAL A 3 0.99 -12.98 5.39
N LEU A 4 0.18 -12.31 4.56
CA LEU A 4 0.38 -12.31 3.13
C LEU A 4 1.61 -11.47 2.78
N SER A 5 2.37 -11.88 1.76
CA SER A 5 3.42 -11.03 1.20
C SER A 5 2.80 -9.73 0.66
N GLU A 6 3.61 -8.68 0.46
CA GLU A 6 3.12 -7.41 -0.11
C GLU A 6 2.44 -7.61 -1.48
N PHE A 7 3.00 -8.50 -2.31
CA PHE A 7 2.40 -8.82 -3.60
C PHE A 7 1.02 -9.47 -3.46
N GLU A 8 0.90 -10.49 -2.60
CA GLU A 8 -0.38 -11.16 -2.32
C GLU A 8 -1.39 -10.21 -1.66
N SER A 9 -0.94 -9.35 -0.74
CA SER A 9 -1.78 -8.33 -0.11
C SER A 9 -2.37 -7.37 -1.13
N LYS A 10 -1.57 -6.86 -2.07
CA LYS A 10 -2.07 -6.00 -3.14
C LYS A 10 -2.99 -6.74 -4.12
N GLN A 11 -2.74 -8.01 -4.42
CA GLN A 11 -3.68 -8.82 -5.19
C GLN A 11 -5.02 -8.99 -4.46
N PHE A 12 -4.98 -9.26 -3.15
CA PHE A 12 -6.18 -9.33 -2.32
C PHE A 12 -6.98 -8.02 -2.39
N LEU A 13 -6.33 -6.87 -2.24
CA LEU A 13 -6.98 -5.55 -2.36
C LEU A 13 -7.60 -5.33 -3.74
N ALA A 14 -6.88 -5.68 -4.81
CA ALA A 14 -7.40 -5.56 -6.17
C ALA A 14 -8.65 -6.40 -6.43
N LEU A 15 -8.74 -7.61 -5.85
CA LEU A 15 -9.94 -8.46 -5.91
C LEU A 15 -11.16 -7.81 -5.24
N HIS A 16 -10.93 -6.92 -4.27
CA HIS A 16 -11.98 -6.14 -3.60
C HIS A 16 -12.22 -4.76 -4.25
N GLY A 17 -11.67 -4.52 -5.46
CA GLY A 17 -11.91 -3.30 -6.21
C GLY A 17 -11.06 -2.09 -5.81
N ILE A 18 -10.07 -2.28 -4.94
CA ILE A 18 -9.14 -1.21 -4.54
C ILE A 18 -8.05 -1.07 -5.60
N ALA A 19 -7.81 0.16 -6.05
CA ALA A 19 -6.74 0.44 -7.00
C ALA A 19 -5.37 0.23 -6.34
N VAL A 20 -4.51 -0.56 -6.99
CA VAL A 20 -3.15 -0.85 -6.53
C VAL A 20 -2.14 -0.50 -7.62
N SER A 21 -0.88 -0.24 -7.25
CA SER A 21 0.20 -0.11 -8.23
C SER A 21 0.34 -1.37 -9.09
N ARG A 22 0.79 -1.22 -10.34
CA ARG A 22 1.11 -2.36 -11.19
C ARG A 22 2.38 -3.04 -10.70
N ASP A 23 2.30 -4.33 -10.47
CA ASP A 23 3.37 -5.12 -9.86
C ASP A 23 3.73 -6.35 -10.70
N ARG A 24 4.99 -6.77 -10.59
CA ARG A 24 5.51 -8.03 -11.12
C ARG A 24 6.48 -8.63 -10.11
N LEU A 25 6.44 -9.94 -9.95
CA LEU A 25 7.49 -10.69 -9.24
C LEU A 25 8.60 -11.08 -10.23
N ALA A 26 9.85 -11.04 -9.74
CA ALA A 26 11.03 -11.49 -10.46
C ALA A 26 11.97 -12.22 -9.49
N HIS A 27 12.62 -13.28 -9.97
CA HIS A 27 13.52 -14.11 -9.16
C HIS A 27 14.99 -13.90 -9.50
N CYS A 28 15.28 -13.12 -10.53
CA CYS A 28 16.62 -12.73 -10.94
C CYS A 28 16.63 -11.36 -11.61
N ALA A 29 17.82 -10.81 -11.83
CA ALA A 29 17.98 -9.49 -12.43
C ALA A 29 17.43 -9.40 -13.86
N ASP A 30 17.53 -10.47 -14.67
CA ASP A 30 16.99 -10.47 -16.03
C ASP A 30 15.47 -10.42 -16.06
N GLU A 31 14.81 -11.16 -15.17
CA GLU A 31 13.35 -11.09 -14.99
C GLU A 31 12.92 -9.72 -14.48
N ALA A 32 13.68 -9.11 -13.55
CA ALA A 32 13.39 -7.78 -13.05
C ALA A 32 13.47 -6.70 -14.14
N VAL A 33 14.46 -6.79 -15.03
CA VAL A 33 14.57 -5.88 -16.19
C VAL A 33 13.38 -6.07 -17.14
N THR A 34 12.98 -7.31 -17.38
CA THR A 34 11.80 -7.61 -18.21
C THR A 34 10.52 -7.07 -17.59
N ALA A 35 10.32 -7.30 -16.28
CA ALA A 35 9.18 -6.78 -15.52
C ALA A 35 9.11 -5.25 -15.54
N ALA A 36 10.24 -4.56 -15.36
CA ALA A 36 10.32 -3.12 -15.44
C ALA A 36 9.96 -2.58 -16.83
N ALA A 37 10.39 -3.28 -17.89
CA ALA A 37 10.05 -2.90 -19.27
C ALA A 37 8.55 -3.09 -19.56
N GLU A 38 7.90 -4.12 -19.02
CA GLU A 38 6.44 -4.34 -19.14
C GLU A 38 5.63 -3.31 -18.39
N ILE A 39 6.06 -2.92 -17.17
CA ILE A 39 5.42 -1.88 -16.37
C ILE A 39 5.54 -0.53 -17.10
N GLY A 40 6.71 -0.24 -17.62
CA GLY A 40 7.02 1.02 -18.29
C GLY A 40 7.27 2.18 -17.31
N GLY A 41 8.08 3.14 -17.73
CA GLY A 41 8.47 4.26 -16.90
C GLY A 41 9.51 3.90 -15.83
N SER A 42 9.54 4.66 -14.76
CA SER A 42 10.39 4.39 -13.59
C SER A 42 9.69 3.39 -12.67
N VAL A 43 10.45 2.51 -12.04
CA VAL A 43 9.93 1.50 -11.12
C VAL A 43 10.55 1.62 -9.73
N ALA A 44 9.81 1.16 -8.73
CA ALA A 44 10.34 0.79 -7.42
C ALA A 44 10.64 -0.71 -7.40
N MET A 45 11.62 -1.13 -6.61
CA MET A 45 11.93 -2.53 -6.39
C MET A 45 12.14 -2.80 -4.92
N LYS A 46 11.52 -3.85 -4.43
CA LYS A 46 11.61 -4.29 -3.03
C LYS A 46 11.94 -5.77 -2.97
N LEU A 47 12.67 -6.19 -1.95
CA LEU A 47 12.74 -7.61 -1.60
C LEU A 47 11.39 -8.01 -0.98
N CYS A 48 10.79 -9.09 -1.48
CA CYS A 48 9.47 -9.56 -1.09
C CYS A 48 9.54 -11.03 -0.65
N GLY A 49 8.89 -11.33 0.46
CA GLY A 49 8.78 -12.67 1.00
C GLY A 49 7.87 -12.69 2.23
N PRO A 50 7.32 -13.86 2.61
CA PRO A 50 6.34 -13.95 3.68
C PRO A 50 6.88 -13.61 5.07
N SER A 51 8.21 -13.71 5.25
CA SER A 51 8.89 -13.43 6.54
C SER A 51 9.58 -12.06 6.58
N LEU A 52 9.45 -11.25 5.50
CA LEU A 52 10.14 -9.97 5.37
C LEU A 52 9.34 -8.84 6.00
N ALA A 53 9.70 -8.47 7.24
CA ALA A 53 9.23 -7.25 7.90
C ALA A 53 10.30 -6.15 7.84
N HIS A 54 9.89 -4.89 8.08
CA HIS A 54 10.80 -3.72 8.21
C HIS A 54 11.75 -3.50 7.03
N LYS A 55 11.25 -3.70 5.80
CA LYS A 55 12.05 -3.63 4.55
C LYS A 55 12.80 -2.30 4.40
N SER A 56 12.18 -1.19 4.75
CA SER A 56 12.78 0.16 4.63
C SER A 56 13.95 0.35 5.59
N GLU A 57 13.83 -0.09 6.84
CA GLU A 57 14.90 -0.01 7.85
C GLU A 57 16.11 -0.87 7.47
N ARG A 58 15.87 -2.02 6.83
CA ARG A 58 16.91 -2.91 6.32
C ARG A 58 17.52 -2.46 5.00
N GLY A 59 17.04 -1.37 4.41
CA GLY A 59 17.50 -0.90 3.10
C GLY A 59 17.12 -1.83 1.95
N LEU A 60 16.02 -2.58 2.06
CA LEU A 60 15.54 -3.55 1.06
C LEU A 60 14.57 -2.93 0.05
N VAL A 61 14.65 -1.62 -0.15
CA VAL A 61 13.83 -0.86 -1.10
C VAL A 61 14.72 -0.01 -1.99
N ARG A 62 14.45 0.00 -3.29
CA ARG A 62 15.08 0.89 -4.28
C ARG A 62 13.98 1.62 -5.03
N LEU A 63 14.11 2.91 -5.16
CA LEU A 63 13.11 3.77 -5.80
C LEU A 63 13.69 4.45 -7.03
N ASN A 64 12.81 4.90 -7.95
CA ASN A 64 13.16 5.68 -9.12
C ASN A 64 14.16 4.99 -10.08
N LEU A 65 14.02 3.68 -10.26
CA LEU A 65 14.84 2.92 -11.20
C LEU A 65 14.33 3.15 -12.62
N ALA A 66 15.02 4.01 -13.38
CA ALA A 66 14.57 4.48 -14.70
C ALA A 66 15.30 3.81 -15.88
N THR A 67 16.35 3.03 -15.65
CA THR A 67 17.13 2.40 -16.71
C THR A 67 17.32 0.90 -16.46
N PRO A 68 17.45 0.07 -17.52
CA PRO A 68 17.71 -1.37 -17.36
C PRO A 68 18.94 -1.68 -16.51
N ASP A 69 20.00 -0.88 -16.62
CA ASP A 69 21.23 -1.08 -15.83
C ASP A 69 20.99 -0.77 -14.34
N ALA A 70 20.22 0.28 -14.02
CA ALA A 70 19.84 0.59 -12.66
C ALA A 70 18.95 -0.50 -12.05
N VAL A 71 18.00 -1.02 -12.83
CA VAL A 71 17.14 -2.14 -12.41
C VAL A 71 17.97 -3.38 -12.13
N ARG A 72 18.91 -3.74 -13.02
CA ARG A 72 19.80 -4.89 -12.86
C ARG A 72 20.66 -4.77 -11.59
N SER A 73 21.35 -3.63 -11.44
CA SER A 73 22.19 -3.41 -10.26
C SER A 73 21.39 -3.47 -8.97
N ALA A 74 20.20 -2.85 -8.94
CA ALA A 74 19.30 -2.89 -7.79
C ALA A 74 18.81 -4.31 -7.47
N ALA A 75 18.52 -5.13 -8.49
CA ALA A 75 18.11 -6.51 -8.35
C ALA A 75 19.20 -7.35 -7.71
N ASP A 76 20.43 -7.25 -8.23
CA ASP A 76 21.59 -7.97 -7.71
C ASP A 76 21.89 -7.59 -6.26
N ASP A 77 21.85 -6.26 -5.94
CA ASP A 77 22.06 -5.75 -4.57
C ASP A 77 21.00 -6.27 -3.59
N LEU A 78 19.73 -6.24 -3.99
CA LEU A 78 18.62 -6.67 -3.14
C LEU A 78 18.64 -8.18 -2.89
N LEU A 79 18.91 -8.98 -3.92
CA LEU A 79 19.04 -10.43 -3.76
C LEU A 79 20.24 -10.81 -2.90
N ALA A 80 21.37 -10.10 -3.02
CA ALA A 80 22.55 -10.30 -2.19
C ALA A 80 22.34 -9.89 -0.72
N ALA A 81 21.38 -8.99 -0.44
CA ALA A 81 21.04 -8.55 0.91
C ALA A 81 20.09 -9.50 1.66
N ALA A 82 19.54 -10.51 0.97
CA ALA A 82 18.72 -11.55 1.59
C ALA A 82 19.55 -12.38 2.58
N VAL A 83 18.93 -12.74 3.71
CA VAL A 83 19.55 -13.59 4.74
C VAL A 83 18.71 -14.88 4.92
N GLU A 84 19.32 -15.93 5.47
CA GLU A 84 18.68 -17.26 5.64
C GLU A 84 17.32 -17.16 6.38
N GLY A 85 17.16 -16.22 7.30
CA GLY A 85 15.92 -16.00 8.05
C GLY A 85 14.77 -15.38 7.24
N ASP A 86 15.02 -14.86 6.04
CA ASP A 86 13.99 -14.25 5.19
C ASP A 86 13.14 -15.31 4.45
N GLY A 87 13.58 -16.59 4.43
CA GLY A 87 12.90 -17.66 3.72
C GLY A 87 13.04 -17.52 2.20
N GLU A 88 12.03 -17.98 1.48
CA GLU A 88 11.98 -17.82 0.02
C GLU A 88 11.63 -16.38 -0.33
N VAL A 89 12.53 -15.71 -1.05
CA VAL A 89 12.37 -14.31 -1.43
C VAL A 89 12.30 -14.14 -2.94
N ALA A 90 11.60 -13.09 -3.35
CA ALA A 90 11.55 -12.60 -4.73
C ALA A 90 11.75 -11.08 -4.74
N LEU A 91 11.98 -10.53 -5.92
CA LEU A 91 11.95 -9.09 -6.16
C LEU A 91 10.53 -8.69 -6.55
N LEU A 92 9.97 -7.72 -5.83
CA LEU A 92 8.73 -7.07 -6.21
C LEU A 92 9.09 -5.81 -7.00
N VAL A 93 8.83 -5.85 -8.31
CA VAL A 93 9.00 -4.71 -9.21
C VAL A 93 7.66 -4.02 -9.34
N SER A 94 7.58 -2.76 -8.91
CA SER A 94 6.35 -1.99 -8.82
C SER A 94 6.42 -0.73 -9.64
N GLU A 95 5.29 -0.31 -10.20
CA GLU A 95 5.13 1.01 -10.79
C GLU A 95 5.49 2.11 -9.78
N MET A 96 6.25 3.13 -10.24
CA MET A 96 6.46 4.34 -9.44
C MET A 96 5.20 5.22 -9.51
N VAL A 97 4.33 5.08 -8.53
CA VAL A 97 3.18 5.97 -8.34
C VAL A 97 3.68 7.31 -7.83
N VAL A 98 3.31 8.39 -8.51
CA VAL A 98 3.78 9.74 -8.18
C VAL A 98 2.62 10.57 -7.67
N GLY A 99 2.74 11.08 -6.46
CA GLY A 99 1.78 11.98 -5.82
C GLY A 99 2.40 12.67 -4.61
N HIS A 100 1.90 13.85 -4.27
CA HIS A 100 2.38 14.63 -3.12
C HIS A 100 1.48 14.45 -1.88
N ARG A 101 0.38 13.73 -2.03
CA ARG A 101 -0.59 13.45 -0.98
C ARG A 101 -0.65 11.97 -0.72
N GLU A 102 -0.46 11.62 0.52
CA GLU A 102 -0.45 10.26 0.99
C GLU A 102 -1.41 10.12 2.17
N PHE A 103 -2.20 9.07 2.14
CA PHE A 103 -3.04 8.65 3.25
C PHE A 103 -2.56 7.30 3.77
N ILE A 104 -3.02 6.97 4.95
CA ILE A 104 -2.95 5.62 5.52
C ILE A 104 -4.39 5.17 5.71
N ALA A 105 -4.73 3.98 5.28
CA ALA A 105 -6.05 3.42 5.48
C ALA A 105 -5.96 1.94 5.82
N GLY A 106 -6.89 1.45 6.62
CA GLY A 106 -6.86 0.04 6.99
C GLY A 106 -8.03 -0.39 7.85
N VAL A 107 -8.08 -1.69 8.12
CA VAL A 107 -9.04 -2.30 9.04
C VAL A 107 -8.27 -3.12 10.06
N ALA A 108 -8.65 -3.03 11.32
CA ALA A 108 -8.10 -3.87 12.37
C ALA A 108 -9.21 -4.40 13.27
N HIS A 109 -9.12 -5.67 13.61
CA HIS A 109 -10.02 -6.30 14.57
C HIS A 109 -9.46 -6.15 15.98
N THR A 110 -10.31 -5.73 16.90
CA THR A 110 -10.01 -5.64 18.33
C THR A 110 -10.96 -6.52 19.13
N GLU A 111 -10.46 -7.19 20.16
CA GLU A 111 -11.30 -8.02 21.02
C GLU A 111 -12.44 -7.25 21.70
N GLN A 112 -12.21 -5.97 22.00
CA GLN A 112 -13.13 -5.14 22.77
C GLN A 112 -14.20 -4.47 21.91
N PHE A 113 -13.86 -4.03 20.69
CA PHE A 113 -14.74 -3.19 19.86
C PHE A 113 -15.12 -3.83 18.52
N GLY A 114 -14.57 -4.99 18.19
CA GLY A 114 -14.73 -5.62 16.88
C GLY A 114 -13.83 -4.96 15.82
N ALA A 115 -14.28 -4.98 14.57
CA ALA A 115 -13.54 -4.40 13.46
C ALA A 115 -13.71 -2.88 13.37
N ALA A 116 -12.63 -2.17 13.12
CA ALA A 116 -12.61 -0.72 12.94
C ALA A 116 -11.88 -0.35 11.64
N LEU A 117 -12.50 0.49 10.83
CA LEU A 117 -11.89 1.16 9.68
C LEU A 117 -11.12 2.38 10.16
N MET A 118 -9.93 2.58 9.62
CA MET A 118 -9.06 3.73 9.89
C MET A 118 -8.78 4.50 8.60
N LEU A 119 -8.73 5.83 8.71
CA LEU A 119 -8.17 6.74 7.72
C LEU A 119 -7.27 7.73 8.45
N GLY A 120 -6.04 7.90 7.97
CA GLY A 120 -5.08 8.85 8.52
C GLY A 120 -4.26 9.53 7.44
N LEU A 121 -3.46 10.50 7.85
CA LEU A 121 -2.44 11.08 6.98
C LEU A 121 -1.29 10.11 6.83
N GLY A 122 -0.74 10.04 5.61
CA GLY A 122 0.48 9.32 5.29
C GLY A 122 1.69 10.23 5.12
N GLY A 123 2.82 9.60 4.76
CA GLY A 123 4.08 10.28 4.49
C GLY A 123 4.71 10.94 5.71
N VAL A 124 5.62 11.87 5.44
CA VAL A 124 6.41 12.57 6.49
C VAL A 124 5.54 13.35 7.48
N LEU A 125 4.30 13.69 7.08
CA LEU A 125 3.36 14.42 7.93
C LEU A 125 2.68 13.51 8.95
N ALA A 126 2.53 12.23 8.68
CA ALA A 126 1.92 11.26 9.59
C ALA A 126 2.65 11.21 10.94
N GLU A 127 3.99 11.19 10.92
CA GLU A 127 4.81 11.15 12.12
C GLU A 127 4.72 12.46 12.94
N ALA A 128 4.47 13.60 12.26
CA ALA A 128 4.45 14.91 12.89
C ALA A 128 3.07 15.29 13.46
N VAL A 129 1.98 14.86 12.81
CA VAL A 129 0.60 15.26 13.14
C VAL A 129 -0.14 14.14 13.86
N GLY A 130 0.09 12.87 13.48
CA GLY A 130 -0.46 11.69 14.14
C GLY A 130 -2.00 11.60 14.11
N GLU A 131 -2.67 12.36 13.24
CA GLU A 131 -4.11 12.38 13.17
C GLU A 131 -4.62 11.21 12.33
N ALA A 132 -5.45 10.39 12.95
CA ALA A 132 -6.22 9.35 12.30
C ALA A 132 -7.64 9.32 12.87
N VAL A 133 -8.59 8.98 12.02
CA VAL A 133 -10.00 8.84 12.38
C VAL A 133 -10.41 7.39 12.24
N PHE A 134 -11.34 6.96 13.08
CA PHE A 134 -11.78 5.57 13.14
C PHE A 134 -13.30 5.48 13.10
N ARG A 135 -13.83 4.42 12.48
CA ARG A 135 -15.24 4.03 12.54
C ARG A 135 -15.34 2.53 12.76
N LEU A 136 -16.24 2.11 13.63
CA LEU A 136 -16.55 0.69 13.82
C LEU A 136 -17.34 0.18 12.61
N LEU A 137 -17.01 -1.04 12.18
CA LEU A 137 -17.76 -1.70 11.11
C LEU A 137 -19.13 -2.23 11.64
N PRO A 138 -20.15 -2.29 10.78
CA PRO A 138 -20.14 -1.85 9.38
C PRO A 138 -20.23 -0.32 9.24
N VAL A 139 -19.67 0.22 8.17
CA VAL A 139 -19.72 1.64 7.82
C VAL A 139 -20.61 1.89 6.61
N SER A 140 -21.22 3.08 6.56
CA SER A 140 -21.97 3.59 5.41
C SER A 140 -21.11 4.57 4.58
N GLU A 141 -21.59 4.92 3.39
CA GLU A 141 -21.01 5.99 2.57
C GLU A 141 -20.91 7.31 3.35
N GLY A 142 -21.95 7.65 4.13
CA GLY A 142 -21.95 8.83 4.99
C GLY A 142 -20.86 8.80 6.04
N ASP A 143 -20.65 7.65 6.71
CA ASP A 143 -19.56 7.49 7.68
C ASP A 143 -18.19 7.71 7.03
N CYS A 144 -17.97 7.20 5.82
CA CYS A 144 -16.73 7.41 5.09
C CYS A 144 -16.53 8.88 4.67
N GLN A 145 -17.59 9.58 4.28
CA GLN A 145 -17.55 11.02 4.01
C GLN A 145 -17.20 11.82 5.27
N ASP A 146 -17.81 11.49 6.39
CA ASP A 146 -17.54 12.12 7.68
C ASP A 146 -16.10 11.85 8.14
N MET A 147 -15.53 10.66 7.89
CA MET A 147 -14.12 10.37 8.19
C MET A 147 -13.18 11.30 7.44
N ILE A 148 -13.44 11.60 6.16
CA ILE A 148 -12.64 12.53 5.37
C ILE A 148 -12.74 13.95 5.95
N ASP A 149 -13.93 14.36 6.41
CA ASP A 149 -14.13 15.69 6.99
C ASP A 149 -13.54 15.80 8.40
N ASP A 150 -13.67 14.77 9.22
CA ASP A 150 -13.12 14.69 10.59
C ASP A 150 -11.59 14.67 10.60
N LEU A 151 -10.95 14.17 9.53
CA LEU A 151 -9.50 14.26 9.36
C LEU A 151 -9.01 15.73 9.26
N GLY A 152 -9.95 16.70 9.11
CA GLY A 152 -9.66 18.12 9.20
C GLY A 152 -8.82 18.71 8.06
N MET A 153 -8.59 17.95 7.00
CA MET A 153 -7.60 18.26 5.97
C MET A 153 -8.21 18.73 4.65
N ALA A 154 -9.22 19.58 4.71
CA ALA A 154 -9.87 20.13 3.50
C ALA A 154 -8.88 20.72 2.49
N ALA A 155 -7.76 21.28 2.96
CA ALA A 155 -6.70 21.82 2.11
C ALA A 155 -5.95 20.71 1.31
N LEU A 156 -5.84 19.50 1.84
CA LEU A 156 -5.24 18.38 1.14
C LEU A 156 -6.17 17.78 0.08
N MET A 157 -7.48 17.93 0.27
CA MET A 157 -8.46 17.50 -0.72
C MET A 157 -8.56 18.45 -1.92
N ALA A 158 -8.15 19.72 -1.74
CA ALA A 158 -8.16 20.75 -2.79
C ALA A 158 -6.98 20.55 -3.77
N PRO A 159 -7.01 21.19 -4.96
CA PRO A 159 -5.86 21.19 -5.87
C PRO A 159 -4.60 21.70 -5.16
N LEU A 160 -3.50 20.96 -5.29
CA LEU A 160 -2.25 21.26 -4.59
C LEU A 160 -1.04 21.07 -5.52
N ARG A 161 -0.15 22.08 -5.59
CA ARG A 161 1.13 22.00 -6.31
C ARG A 161 1.05 21.50 -7.77
N GLY A 162 -0.05 21.82 -8.46
CA GLY A 162 -0.28 21.40 -9.84
C GLY A 162 -1.02 20.09 -9.99
N GLU A 163 -1.26 19.35 -8.91
CA GLU A 163 -2.15 18.19 -8.90
C GLU A 163 -3.62 18.60 -8.81
N PRO A 164 -4.55 17.86 -9.43
CA PRO A 164 -5.98 18.10 -9.31
C PRO A 164 -6.47 17.87 -7.88
N ALA A 165 -7.69 18.29 -7.58
CA ALA A 165 -8.36 17.90 -6.33
C ALA A 165 -8.39 16.38 -6.16
N VAL A 166 -8.39 15.91 -4.92
CA VAL A 166 -8.64 14.49 -4.62
C VAL A 166 -10.09 14.18 -4.96
N ASP A 167 -10.32 13.10 -5.66
CA ASP A 167 -11.65 12.58 -5.89
C ASP A 167 -12.19 11.96 -4.59
N ARG A 168 -13.08 12.70 -3.91
CA ARG A 168 -13.67 12.26 -2.65
C ARG A 168 -14.48 10.97 -2.81
N GLY A 169 -15.18 10.83 -3.94
CA GLY A 169 -15.94 9.61 -4.24
C GLY A 169 -15.02 8.41 -4.33
N ALA A 170 -13.89 8.52 -5.04
CA ALA A 170 -12.91 7.46 -5.13
C ALA A 170 -12.27 7.08 -3.77
N VAL A 171 -12.06 8.07 -2.87
CA VAL A 171 -11.61 7.78 -1.50
C VAL A 171 -12.68 7.05 -0.71
N VAL A 172 -13.94 7.50 -0.79
CA VAL A 172 -15.09 6.81 -0.16
C VAL A 172 -15.24 5.38 -0.66
N ASP A 173 -15.17 5.16 -1.98
CA ASP A 173 -15.25 3.83 -2.58
C ASP A 173 -14.11 2.92 -2.08
N THR A 174 -12.89 3.47 -1.95
CA THR A 174 -11.74 2.76 -1.39
C THR A 174 -11.98 2.36 0.06
N LEU A 175 -12.51 3.28 0.89
CA LEU A 175 -12.81 3.01 2.31
C LEU A 175 -13.91 1.95 2.47
N LEU A 176 -14.98 2.02 1.67
CA LEU A 176 -16.04 1.02 1.66
C LEU A 176 -15.52 -0.35 1.22
N SER A 177 -14.66 -0.39 0.21
CA SER A 177 -14.02 -1.63 -0.26
C SER A 177 -13.09 -2.23 0.82
N LEU A 178 -12.33 -1.39 1.53
CA LEU A 178 -11.52 -1.85 2.68
C LEU A 178 -12.39 -2.40 3.81
N ALA A 179 -13.49 -1.71 4.13
CA ALA A 179 -14.43 -2.18 5.14
C ALA A 179 -15.00 -3.56 4.78
N GLN A 180 -15.48 -3.71 3.53
CA GLN A 180 -15.98 -4.99 3.04
C GLN A 180 -14.92 -6.09 3.04
N ALA A 181 -13.70 -5.78 2.62
CA ALA A 181 -12.57 -6.72 2.66
C ALA A 181 -12.24 -7.14 4.09
N GLY A 182 -12.28 -6.19 5.04
CA GLY A 182 -12.02 -6.43 6.46
C GLY A 182 -13.10 -7.25 7.17
N GLU A 183 -14.34 -7.27 6.66
CA GLU A 183 -15.42 -8.15 7.15
C GLU A 183 -15.33 -9.57 6.57
N GLY A 184 -14.40 -9.82 5.65
CA GLY A 184 -14.19 -11.13 5.03
C GLY A 184 -13.75 -12.19 6.05
N ASP A 185 -14.16 -13.44 5.79
CA ASP A 185 -13.81 -14.57 6.67
C ASP A 185 -12.29 -14.72 6.80
N GLY A 186 -11.81 -14.73 8.03
CA GLY A 186 -10.41 -14.95 8.37
C GLY A 186 -9.50 -13.71 8.19
N VAL A 187 -10.01 -12.54 7.86
CA VAL A 187 -9.21 -11.31 7.84
C VAL A 187 -9.10 -10.75 9.25
N GLU A 188 -7.89 -10.58 9.76
CA GLU A 188 -7.64 -9.95 11.07
C GLU A 188 -7.25 -8.48 10.96
N ALA A 189 -6.46 -8.15 9.95
CA ALA A 189 -6.08 -6.77 9.70
C ALA A 189 -5.73 -6.52 8.23
N ILE A 190 -5.97 -5.31 7.79
CA ILE A 190 -5.52 -4.76 6.51
C ILE A 190 -4.84 -3.43 6.82
N ASP A 191 -3.60 -3.23 6.38
CA ASP A 191 -2.88 -1.96 6.44
C ASP A 191 -2.47 -1.55 5.04
N VAL A 192 -2.86 -0.36 4.62
CA VAL A 192 -2.48 0.26 3.35
C VAL A 192 -1.66 1.51 3.67
N ASN A 193 -0.36 1.45 3.48
CA ASN A 193 0.56 2.50 3.86
C ASN A 193 1.81 2.54 2.95
N PRO A 194 1.86 3.46 1.98
CA PRO A 194 0.92 4.55 1.73
C PRO A 194 -0.20 4.23 0.73
N LEU A 195 -1.30 4.95 0.86
CA LEU A 195 -2.31 5.15 -0.16
C LEU A 195 -2.00 6.50 -0.84
N VAL A 196 -1.34 6.46 -2.00
CA VAL A 196 -0.87 7.66 -2.71
C VAL A 196 -1.97 8.21 -3.62
N VAL A 197 -2.15 9.52 -3.62
CA VAL A 197 -3.07 10.18 -4.57
C VAL A 197 -2.33 10.54 -5.85
N GLN A 198 -2.63 9.84 -6.92
CA GLN A 198 -2.11 10.10 -8.27
C GLN A 198 -3.24 10.64 -9.15
N GLU A 199 -3.06 11.83 -9.73
CA GLU A 199 -4.07 12.48 -10.58
C GLU A 199 -5.46 12.58 -9.94
N GLY A 200 -5.50 12.77 -8.62
CA GLY A 200 -6.72 12.85 -7.84
C GLY A 200 -7.25 11.49 -7.33
N MET A 201 -6.75 10.38 -7.82
CA MET A 201 -7.21 9.03 -7.49
C MET A 201 -6.33 8.36 -6.43
N PRO A 202 -6.90 7.71 -5.41
CA PRO A 202 -6.14 6.94 -4.44
C PRO A 202 -5.63 5.63 -5.05
N VAL A 203 -4.34 5.31 -4.84
CA VAL A 203 -3.68 4.08 -5.29
C VAL A 203 -2.88 3.49 -4.13
N ALA A 204 -3.16 2.25 -3.76
CA ALA A 204 -2.40 1.53 -2.75
C ALA A 204 -1.03 1.12 -3.31
N VAL A 205 0.04 1.61 -2.68
CA VAL A 205 1.43 1.39 -3.11
C VAL A 205 2.12 0.33 -2.28
N ASP A 206 1.76 0.25 -1.00
CA ASP A 206 2.18 -0.81 -0.09
C ASP A 206 0.98 -1.30 0.70
N ALA A 207 0.93 -2.60 0.96
CA ALA A 207 -0.16 -3.20 1.71
C ALA A 207 0.29 -4.43 2.50
N LEU A 208 -0.35 -4.63 3.63
CA LEU A 208 -0.21 -5.80 4.48
C LEU A 208 -1.59 -6.34 4.83
N VAL A 209 -1.80 -7.61 4.58
CA VAL A 209 -3.01 -8.33 5.00
C VAL A 209 -2.62 -9.44 5.96
N VAL A 210 -3.26 -9.45 7.12
CA VAL A 210 -3.07 -10.47 8.16
C VAL A 210 -4.31 -11.35 8.19
N MET A 211 -4.10 -12.66 8.06
CA MET A 211 -5.15 -13.67 8.09
C MET A 211 -5.10 -14.45 9.40
N ALA A 212 -6.26 -14.76 9.95
CA ALA A 212 -6.38 -15.68 11.07
C ALA A 212 -5.84 -17.07 10.69
N ASP A 213 -5.37 -17.83 11.68
CA ASP A 213 -5.11 -19.25 11.48
C ASP A 213 -6.45 -19.97 11.24
N LEU A 214 -6.59 -20.67 10.14
CA LEU A 214 -7.71 -21.53 9.82
C LEU A 214 -7.66 -22.83 10.63
#